data_67d3e6877162ebe9111026da9fc1c6d3
#
_entry.id   67d3e6877162ebe9111026da9fc1c6d3
#
_cell.length_a   1.000
_cell.length_b   1.000
_cell.length_c   1.000
_cell.angle_alpha   90.00
_cell.angle_beta   90.00
_cell.angle_gamma   90.00
#
_symmetry.space_group_name_H-M   'P 1'
#
loop_
_entity.id
_entity.type
_entity.pdbx_description
1 polymer ?
#
loop_
_entity_poly.entity_id
_entity_poly.type
_entity_poly.pdbx_seq_one_letter_code
_entity_poly.pdbx_strand_id
1 'polypeptide(L)' 'MVKDEEILDAIITYMELHGYSPTTREIGDIVGLRSTSTVHFRLKRMIESGLLESDENFGSPRAIRVPGYEFVKKGK' A
#
# COMPACT_ATOMS: atom_id res chain seq x y z
N MET A 1 -5.25 17.61 2.38
CA MET A 1 -5.80 16.35 1.89
C MET A 1 -4.68 15.45 1.42
N VAL A 2 -4.77 14.17 1.73
CA VAL A 2 -3.71 13.24 1.34
C VAL A 2 -3.82 12.91 -0.12
N LYS A 3 -2.71 12.99 -0.84
CA LYS A 3 -2.69 12.69 -2.26
C LYS A 3 -2.29 11.24 -2.49
N ASP A 4 -2.64 10.72 -3.66
CA ASP A 4 -2.27 9.36 -4.02
C ASP A 4 -0.76 9.17 -3.94
N GLU A 5 0.00 10.19 -4.32
CA GLU A 5 1.45 10.10 -4.26
C GLU A 5 1.95 9.89 -2.84
N GLU A 6 1.29 10.52 -1.87
CA GLU A 6 1.68 10.37 -0.49
C GLU A 6 1.40 8.95 0.00
N ILE A 7 0.28 8.40 -0.43
CA ILE A 7 -0.05 7.03 -0.08
C ILE A 7 0.96 6.07 -0.72
N LEU A 8 1.28 6.31 -1.97
CA LEU A 8 2.23 5.46 -2.67
C LEU A 8 3.60 5.50 -2.00
N ASP A 9 4.06 6.70 -1.64
CA ASP A 9 5.34 6.84 -0.96
C ASP A 9 5.34 6.11 0.37
N ALA A 10 4.24 6.20 1.10
CA ALA A 10 4.14 5.52 2.39
C ALA A 10 4.26 4.02 2.20
N ILE A 11 3.62 3.49 1.18
CA ILE A 11 3.68 2.06 0.91
C ILE A 11 5.09 1.64 0.55
N ILE A 12 5.73 2.39 -0.34
CA ILE A 12 7.08 2.05 -0.80
C ILE A 12 8.05 2.10 0.38
N THR A 13 7.98 3.16 1.17
CA THR A 13 8.87 3.30 2.30
C THR A 13 8.67 2.15 3.30
N TYR A 14 7.42 1.80 3.55
CA TYR A 14 7.13 0.71 4.47
C TYR A 14 7.72 -0.59 3.95
N MET A 15 7.56 -0.85 2.66
CA MET A 15 8.06 -2.08 2.08
C MET A 15 9.58 -2.13 2.09
N GLU A 16 10.21 -0.99 1.90
CA GLU A 16 11.68 -0.94 1.97
C GLU A 16 12.18 -1.23 3.38
N LEU A 17 11.44 -0.77 4.38
CA LEU A 17 11.85 -0.97 5.75
C LEU A 17 11.56 -2.38 6.26
N HIS A 18 10.45 -2.95 5.83
CA HIS A 18 9.97 -4.19 6.44
C HIS A 18 10.03 -5.40 5.53
N GLY A 19 10.11 -5.21 4.23
CA GLY A 19 10.15 -6.33 3.30
C GLY A 19 8.80 -6.90 2.93
N TYR A 20 7.72 -6.28 3.39
CA TYR A 20 6.36 -6.70 3.05
C TYR A 20 5.46 -5.48 3.04
N SER A 21 4.30 -5.61 2.42
CA SER A 21 3.44 -4.45 2.26
C SER A 21 2.69 -4.14 3.54
N PRO A 22 2.31 -2.88 3.74
CA PRO A 22 1.55 -2.50 4.93
C PRO A 22 0.09 -2.91 4.79
N THR A 23 -0.58 -3.00 5.94
CA THR A 23 -2.02 -3.19 5.94
C THR A 23 -2.68 -1.85 5.69
N THR A 24 -3.98 -1.89 5.39
CA THR A 24 -4.76 -0.67 5.21
C THR A 24 -4.65 0.24 6.43
N ARG A 25 -4.72 -0.35 7.61
CA ARG A 25 -4.65 0.43 8.83
C ARG A 25 -3.28 1.08 9.00
N GLU A 26 -2.22 0.34 8.69
CA GLU A 26 -0.89 0.88 8.78
C GLU A 26 -0.68 2.04 7.83
N ILE A 27 -1.22 1.93 6.63
CA ILE A 27 -1.15 3.01 5.67
C ILE A 27 -1.84 4.25 6.23
N GLY A 28 -3.04 4.06 6.76
CA GLY A 28 -3.79 5.17 7.34
C GLY A 28 -3.02 5.86 8.45
N ASP A 29 -2.37 5.07 9.30
CA ASP A 29 -1.59 5.63 10.39
C ASP A 29 -0.43 6.47 9.87
N ILE A 30 0.22 6.02 8.82
CA ILE A 30 1.36 6.74 8.27
C ILE A 30 0.95 8.06 7.64
N VAL A 31 -0.12 8.05 6.87
CA VAL A 31 -0.52 9.25 6.14
C VAL A 31 -1.54 10.11 6.88
N GLY A 32 -1.94 9.68 8.08
CA GLY A 32 -2.82 10.52 8.89
C GLY A 32 -4.30 10.39 8.58
N LEU A 33 -4.70 9.32 7.92
CA LEU A 33 -6.11 9.08 7.65
C LEU A 33 -6.66 8.14 8.70
N ARG A 34 -7.68 8.59 9.41
CA ARG A 34 -8.22 7.79 10.50
C ARG A 34 -9.16 6.70 10.05
N SER A 35 -9.88 6.96 8.98
CA SER A 35 -10.90 6.03 8.52
C SER A 35 -10.29 4.98 7.62
N THR A 36 -10.34 3.72 8.01
CA THR A 36 -9.82 2.65 7.16
C THR A 36 -10.66 2.51 5.91
N SER A 37 -11.95 2.88 5.97
CA SER A 37 -12.78 2.84 4.77
C SER A 37 -12.26 3.81 3.73
N THR A 38 -11.85 5.00 4.15
CA THR A 38 -11.30 5.98 3.23
C THR A 38 -10.02 5.47 2.60
N VAL A 39 -9.15 4.87 3.40
CA VAL A 39 -7.90 4.33 2.89
C VAL A 39 -8.19 3.21 1.90
N HIS A 40 -9.10 2.33 2.26
CA HIS A 40 -9.47 1.21 1.38
C HIS A 40 -9.98 1.71 0.04
N PHE A 41 -10.84 2.72 0.07
CA PHE A 41 -11.40 3.30 -1.15
C PHE A 41 -10.29 3.91 -2.01
N ARG A 42 -9.37 4.63 -1.37
CA ARG A 42 -8.27 5.25 -2.10
C ARG A 42 -7.38 4.19 -2.74
N LEU A 43 -7.08 3.13 -2.00
CA LEU A 43 -6.25 2.06 -2.52
C LEU A 43 -6.91 1.37 -3.70
N LYS A 44 -8.21 1.15 -3.59
CA LYS A 44 -8.93 0.51 -4.68
C LYS A 44 -8.84 1.35 -5.96
N ARG A 45 -8.99 2.66 -5.83
CA ARG A 45 -8.87 3.54 -6.97
C ARG A 45 -7.47 3.52 -7.57
N MET A 46 -6.46 3.45 -6.70
CA MET A 46 -5.09 3.40 -7.18
C MET A 46 -4.79 2.09 -7.91
N ILE A 47 -5.40 1.00 -7.47
CA ILE A 47 -5.27 -0.26 -8.17
C ILE A 47 -5.94 -0.16 -9.54
N GLU A 48 -7.10 0.43 -9.59
CA GLU A 48 -7.82 0.56 -10.85
C GLU A 48 -7.07 1.44 -11.84
N SER A 49 -6.34 2.42 -11.34
CA SER A 49 -5.59 3.32 -12.21
C SER A 49 -4.22 2.79 -12.59
N GLY A 50 -3.81 1.67 -12.00
CA GLY A 50 -2.52 1.08 -12.32
C GLY A 50 -1.37 1.52 -11.44
N LEU A 51 -1.63 2.38 -10.47
CA LEU A 51 -0.57 2.81 -9.56
C LEU A 51 -0.18 1.72 -8.57
N LEU A 52 -1.13 0.84 -8.26
CA LEU A 52 -0.87 -0.27 -7.35
C LEU A 52 -1.42 -1.55 -7.96
N GLU A 53 -0.97 -2.67 -7.42
CA GLU A 53 -1.49 -3.97 -7.78
C GLU A 53 -1.88 -4.71 -6.53
N SER A 54 -2.73 -5.69 -6.69
CA SER A 54 -3.14 -6.53 -5.59
C SER A 54 -2.87 -7.97 -5.96
N ASP A 55 -2.42 -8.76 -4.98
CA ASP A 55 -2.08 -10.15 -5.26
C ASP A 55 -3.26 -10.96 -5.73
N GLU A 56 -4.21 -11.18 -4.91
CA GLU A 56 -5.32 -12.00 -5.31
C GLU A 56 -6.58 -11.29 -5.02
N ASN A 57 -6.82 -11.16 -3.76
CA ASN A 57 -7.99 -10.54 -3.27
C ASN A 57 -7.63 -9.30 -2.59
N PHE A 58 -8.19 -8.19 -2.95
CA PHE A 58 -7.90 -6.95 -2.29
C PHE A 58 -8.30 -6.99 -0.82
N GLY A 59 -9.11 -7.92 -0.42
CA GLY A 59 -9.52 -8.00 0.97
C GLY A 59 -8.46 -8.56 1.89
N SER A 60 -7.42 -9.16 1.37
CA SER A 60 -6.39 -9.75 2.20
C SER A 60 -5.46 -8.70 2.77
N PRO A 61 -5.05 -8.85 4.03
CA PRO A 61 -4.05 -7.94 4.57
C PRO A 61 -2.75 -8.10 3.80
N ARG A 62 -2.08 -7.02 3.58
CA ARG A 62 -0.76 -7.02 2.95
C ARG A 62 -0.76 -7.57 1.53
N ALA A 63 -1.88 -7.40 0.83
CA ALA A 63 -1.98 -7.87 -0.53
C ALA A 63 -1.48 -6.86 -1.56
N ILE A 64 -1.18 -5.66 -1.14
CA ILE A 64 -0.83 -4.58 -2.04
C ILE A 64 0.59 -4.74 -2.57
N ARG A 65 0.77 -4.50 -3.85
CA ARG A 65 2.09 -4.49 -4.47
C ARG A 65 2.24 -3.24 -5.30
N VAL A 66 3.48 -2.81 -5.46
CA VAL A 66 3.78 -1.62 -6.25
C VAL A 66 4.41 -2.06 -7.55
N PRO A 67 3.77 -1.77 -8.70
CA PRO A 67 4.33 -2.17 -9.98
C PRO A 67 5.72 -1.60 -10.18
N GLY A 68 6.62 -2.43 -10.67
CA GLY A 68 7.96 -1.99 -10.93
C GLY A 68 8.92 -2.09 -9.75
N TYR A 69 8.41 -2.47 -8.58
CA TYR A 69 9.24 -2.64 -7.41
C TYR A 69 9.23 -4.09 -6.99
N GLU A 70 10.38 -4.57 -6.58
CA GLU A 70 10.49 -5.90 -6.04
C GLU A 70 11.12 -5.82 -4.68
N PHE A 71 10.41 -6.26 -3.69
CA PHE A 71 10.90 -6.23 -2.32
C PHE A 71 11.20 -7.65 -1.91
N VAL A 72 12.30 -8.15 -2.43
CA VAL A 72 12.69 -9.52 -2.18
C VAL A 72 13.45 -9.58 -0.89
N LYS A 73 13.12 -10.58 -0.08
CA LYS A 73 13.83 -10.74 1.15
C LYS A 73 15.24 -11.11 0.86
N LYS A 74 16.16 -10.32 1.30
CA LYS A 74 17.50 -10.62 1.06
C LYS A 74 17.99 -11.60 2.00
N GLY A 75 18.71 -12.11 2.13
CA GLY A 75 19.05 -13.01 3.07
C GLY A 75 18.82 -14.34 2.71
N LYS A 76 18.51 -14.45 1.87
CA LYS A 76 18.24 -15.65 1.60
C LYS A 76 19.06 -16.08 1.02
#